data_e321c4049560a054ace1282ffa123177
#
_entry.id   e321c4049560a054ace1282ffa123177
#
_cell.length_a   1.000
_cell.length_b   1.000
_cell.length_c   1.000
_cell.angle_alpha   90.00
_cell.angle_beta   90.00
_cell.angle_gamma   90.00
#
_symmetry.space_group_name_H-M   'P 1'
#
loop_
_entity.id
_entity.type
_entity.pdbx_description
1 polymer ?
#
loop_
_entity_poly.entity_id
_entity_poly.type
_entity_poly.pdbx_seq_one_letter_code
_entity_poly.pdbx_strand_id
1 'polypeptide(L)'
;MQVYSIQAILPVLMADFSATEVQAGMVVGATILAIAIMSPFLGMLSDAVGRKSFVVGALLFLTLPTALIAQSTTIEWIGLWRFLQGLSVPGITVVTIAYIGEEFEGRAVTELMSFYVSGSVLGGFMGRFLLGHLHELIGWRAGYYVMAAMTLLGALWVTKMLPVSRQFVANPNFRSAIQTLGSHLVNRYVVTACLLGACVLFSLVGCFTFINLYLADTPYHLGTGALANIFAVYLIGVIITPLSTILLRRFGSARTIIVAVIISMLGVLLTLATPLWLIVIGLGVMSSGVFVTQSATISYIAVNVKQGRSLASGLYYLFYYAGGTVGAWLCSLAYAYGQWQFTVWLLLFVQVLALLIASFGMIKTKSKAA
;
A
#
# COMPACT_ATOMS: atom_id res chain seq x y z
N MET A 1 -3.18 4.29 -8.72
CA MET A 1 -2.60 3.82 -9.98
C MET A 1 -1.06 3.88 -9.97
N GLN A 2 -0.41 5.03 -9.79
CA GLN A 2 1.04 5.19 -9.98
C GLN A 2 1.93 4.38 -9.03
N VAL A 3 1.53 4.21 -7.75
CA VAL A 3 2.38 3.61 -6.70
C VAL A 3 2.94 2.23 -7.08
N TYR A 4 2.09 1.38 -7.64
CA TYR A 4 2.42 -0.02 -7.91
C TYR A 4 2.44 -0.39 -9.39
N SER A 5 2.22 0.56 -10.31
CA SER A 5 2.15 0.30 -11.76
C SER A 5 3.39 -0.43 -12.30
N ILE A 6 4.56 -0.09 -11.80
CA ILE A 6 5.84 -0.61 -12.26
C ILE A 6 5.98 -2.14 -12.04
N GLN A 7 5.25 -2.72 -11.09
CA GLN A 7 5.41 -4.15 -10.75
C GLN A 7 5.12 -5.07 -11.94
N ALA A 8 4.17 -4.72 -12.81
CA ALA A 8 3.82 -5.53 -13.98
C ALA A 8 4.91 -5.57 -15.06
N ILE A 9 5.74 -4.52 -15.13
CA ILE A 9 6.81 -4.42 -16.15
C ILE A 9 8.22 -4.59 -15.54
N LEU A 10 8.32 -4.98 -14.29
CA LEU A 10 9.59 -5.10 -13.58
C LEU A 10 10.59 -6.04 -14.28
N PRO A 11 10.17 -7.23 -14.79
CA PRO A 11 11.07 -8.11 -15.55
C PRO A 11 11.63 -7.44 -16.81
N VAL A 12 10.81 -6.63 -17.51
CA VAL A 12 11.24 -5.88 -18.70
C VAL A 12 12.29 -4.84 -18.35
N LEU A 13 12.07 -4.07 -17.28
CA LEU A 13 13.05 -3.07 -16.84
C LEU A 13 14.37 -3.71 -16.42
N MET A 14 14.33 -4.87 -15.78
CA MET A 14 15.54 -5.62 -15.46
C MET A 14 16.30 -6.02 -16.72
N ALA A 15 15.60 -6.49 -17.75
CA ALA A 15 16.23 -6.85 -19.02
C ALA A 15 16.79 -5.63 -19.75
N ASP A 16 16.01 -4.52 -19.86
CA ASP A 16 16.40 -3.31 -20.59
C ASP A 16 17.60 -2.59 -19.97
N PHE A 17 17.72 -2.62 -18.65
CA PHE A 17 18.80 -1.93 -17.92
C PHE A 17 19.86 -2.87 -17.34
N SER A 18 19.80 -4.17 -17.64
CA SER A 18 20.65 -5.20 -17.01
C SER A 18 20.69 -5.06 -15.48
N ALA A 19 19.52 -4.76 -14.89
CA ALA A 19 19.39 -4.48 -13.47
C ALA A 19 19.27 -5.77 -12.65
N THR A 20 19.82 -5.72 -11.44
CA THR A 20 19.72 -6.81 -10.47
C THR A 20 18.34 -6.82 -9.80
N GLU A 21 17.99 -7.96 -9.19
CA GLU A 21 16.76 -8.11 -8.40
C GLU A 21 16.70 -7.11 -7.24
N VAL A 22 17.88 -6.77 -6.68
CA VAL A 22 17.99 -5.77 -5.59
C VAL A 22 17.64 -4.38 -6.10
N GLN A 23 18.15 -3.98 -7.27
CA GLN A 23 17.80 -2.71 -7.90
C GLN A 23 16.29 -2.66 -8.24
N ALA A 24 15.72 -3.75 -8.75
CA ALA A 24 14.29 -3.89 -9.01
C ALA A 24 13.46 -3.70 -7.74
N GLY A 25 13.83 -4.34 -6.64
CA GLY A 25 13.20 -4.17 -5.34
C GLY A 25 13.30 -2.72 -4.81
N MET A 26 14.47 -2.08 -4.96
CA MET A 26 14.68 -0.69 -4.56
C MET A 26 13.80 0.29 -5.34
N VAL A 27 13.60 0.09 -6.64
CA VAL A 27 12.72 0.93 -7.47
C VAL A 27 11.27 0.87 -7.00
N VAL A 28 10.78 -0.30 -6.57
CA VAL A 28 9.46 -0.43 -5.94
C VAL A 28 9.46 0.22 -4.55
N GLY A 29 10.47 -0.07 -3.75
CA GLY A 29 10.64 0.43 -2.38
C GLY A 29 10.77 1.96 -2.31
N ALA A 30 11.41 2.59 -3.29
CA ALA A 30 11.64 4.04 -3.32
C ALA A 30 10.34 4.86 -3.21
N THR A 31 9.30 4.49 -3.97
CA THR A 31 8.00 5.16 -3.87
C THR A 31 7.36 4.97 -2.48
N ILE A 32 7.44 3.75 -1.97
CA ILE A 32 6.83 3.38 -0.69
C ILE A 32 7.54 4.08 0.46
N LEU A 33 8.88 4.18 0.39
CA LEU A 33 9.70 4.94 1.34
C LEU A 33 9.30 6.42 1.39
N ALA A 34 9.18 7.04 0.22
CA ALA A 34 8.76 8.44 0.14
C ALA A 34 7.36 8.66 0.72
N ILE A 35 6.41 7.74 0.46
CA ILE A 35 5.07 7.76 1.08
C ILE A 35 5.20 7.66 2.61
N ALA A 36 6.02 6.72 3.12
CA ALA A 36 6.22 6.55 4.56
C ALA A 36 6.71 7.84 5.22
N ILE A 37 7.75 8.45 4.66
CA ILE A 37 8.35 9.68 5.18
C ILE A 37 7.35 10.83 5.18
N MET A 38 6.61 11.01 4.08
CA MET A 38 5.75 12.18 3.89
C MET A 38 4.36 12.05 4.50
N SER A 39 3.88 10.84 4.77
CA SER A 39 2.52 10.62 5.30
C SER A 39 2.18 11.42 6.56
N PRO A 40 3.03 11.52 7.60
CA PRO A 40 2.72 12.33 8.77
C PRO A 40 2.78 13.84 8.51
N PHE A 41 3.57 14.29 7.53
CA PHE A 41 3.82 15.72 7.29
C PHE A 41 2.79 16.35 6.35
N LEU A 42 2.35 15.64 5.31
CA LEU A 42 1.46 16.22 4.29
C LEU A 42 0.04 16.48 4.81
N GLY A 43 -0.43 15.71 5.80
CA GLY A 43 -1.65 16.05 6.51
C GLY A 43 -1.56 17.44 7.16
N MET A 44 -0.49 17.67 7.93
CA MET A 44 -0.24 18.95 8.61
C MET A 44 0.00 20.11 7.64
N LEU A 45 0.73 19.87 6.54
CA LEU A 45 1.00 20.90 5.54
C LEU A 45 -0.28 21.30 4.80
N SER A 46 -1.19 20.37 4.56
CA SER A 46 -2.49 20.66 3.95
C SER A 46 -3.40 21.49 4.86
N ASP A 47 -3.17 21.44 6.19
CA ASP A 47 -3.85 22.28 7.19
C ASP A 47 -3.47 23.78 7.07
N ALA A 48 -2.37 24.09 6.39
CA ALA A 48 -1.92 25.46 6.17
C ALA A 48 -2.37 26.04 4.82
N VAL A 49 -2.46 25.19 3.77
CA VAL A 49 -2.64 25.64 2.37
C VAL A 49 -4.10 25.50 1.88
N GLY A 50 -4.86 24.61 2.53
CA GLY A 50 -6.23 24.26 2.11
C GLY A 50 -6.29 22.96 1.29
N ARG A 51 -7.32 22.16 1.55
CA ARG A 51 -7.43 20.78 1.08
C ARG A 51 -7.43 20.65 -0.44
N LYS A 52 -8.30 21.40 -1.13
CA LYS A 52 -8.42 21.35 -2.59
C LYS A 52 -7.12 21.71 -3.30
N SER A 53 -6.55 22.86 -2.95
CA SER A 53 -5.31 23.37 -3.59
C SER A 53 -4.17 22.38 -3.40
N PHE A 54 -4.12 21.73 -2.24
CA PHE A 54 -3.09 20.75 -1.91
C PHE A 54 -3.24 19.47 -2.73
N VAL A 55 -4.45 18.91 -2.83
CA VAL A 55 -4.73 17.72 -3.66
C VAL A 55 -4.42 17.98 -5.13
N VAL A 56 -4.85 19.12 -5.66
CA VAL A 56 -4.58 19.50 -7.06
C VAL A 56 -3.08 19.65 -7.29
N GLY A 57 -2.39 20.38 -6.42
CA GLY A 57 -0.93 20.56 -6.51
C GLY A 57 -0.17 19.23 -6.45
N ALA A 58 -0.58 18.31 -5.57
CA ALA A 58 0.00 16.97 -5.47
C ALA A 58 -0.23 16.13 -6.75
N LEU A 59 -1.42 16.21 -7.37
CA LEU A 59 -1.71 15.54 -8.65
C LEU A 59 -0.87 16.12 -9.81
N LEU A 60 -0.76 17.44 -9.88
CA LEU A 60 0.06 18.12 -10.90
C LEU A 60 1.54 17.76 -10.70
N PHE A 61 2.04 17.79 -9.47
CA PHE A 61 3.40 17.37 -9.17
C PHE A 61 3.64 15.91 -9.54
N LEU A 62 2.69 15.00 -9.28
CA LEU A 62 2.78 13.57 -9.62
C LEU A 62 2.95 13.34 -11.13
N THR A 63 2.38 14.21 -11.97
CA THR A 63 2.44 14.10 -13.42
C THR A 63 3.87 14.17 -13.94
N LEU A 64 4.67 15.10 -13.40
CA LEU A 64 6.04 15.34 -13.87
C LEU A 64 6.97 14.13 -13.67
N PRO A 65 7.17 13.57 -12.45
CA PRO A 65 8.02 12.40 -12.29
C PRO A 65 7.47 11.17 -13.02
N THR A 66 6.13 11.07 -13.21
CA THR A 66 5.55 10.00 -14.02
C THR A 66 6.00 10.09 -15.49
N ALA A 67 6.01 11.27 -16.08
CA ALA A 67 6.50 11.48 -17.45
C ALA A 67 8.03 11.26 -17.55
N LEU A 68 8.79 11.69 -16.54
CA LEU A 68 10.24 11.57 -16.51
C LEU A 68 10.75 10.13 -16.37
N ILE A 69 9.97 9.23 -15.82
CA ILE A 69 10.29 7.79 -15.84
C ILE A 69 10.47 7.31 -17.29
N ALA A 70 9.62 7.75 -18.22
CA ALA A 70 9.71 7.36 -19.62
C ALA A 70 11.03 7.79 -20.32
N GLN A 71 11.70 8.82 -19.80
CA GLN A 71 12.95 9.35 -20.34
C GLN A 71 14.18 8.78 -19.63
N SER A 72 14.01 7.92 -18.65
CA SER A 72 15.11 7.38 -17.87
C SER A 72 16.03 6.52 -18.73
N THR A 73 17.33 6.75 -18.57
CA THR A 73 18.41 5.99 -19.23
C THR A 73 19.05 4.94 -18.34
N THR A 74 18.82 5.01 -17.04
CA THR A 74 19.30 4.02 -16.06
C THR A 74 18.21 3.70 -15.04
N ILE A 75 18.39 2.58 -14.33
CA ILE A 75 17.42 2.12 -13.31
C ILE A 75 17.42 3.06 -12.09
N GLU A 76 18.55 3.71 -11.78
CA GLU A 76 18.67 4.66 -10.66
C GLU A 76 17.82 5.91 -10.91
N TRP A 77 17.76 6.42 -12.16
CA TRP A 77 16.88 7.53 -12.52
C TRP A 77 15.40 7.15 -12.34
N ILE A 78 15.04 5.92 -12.72
CA ILE A 78 13.69 5.41 -12.44
C ILE A 78 13.44 5.42 -10.93
N GLY A 79 14.39 4.94 -10.12
CA GLY A 79 14.31 4.96 -8.66
C GLY A 79 14.09 6.37 -8.09
N LEU A 80 14.82 7.37 -8.61
CA LEU A 80 14.65 8.77 -8.21
C LEU A 80 13.26 9.32 -8.54
N TRP A 81 12.79 9.12 -9.78
CA TRP A 81 11.45 9.59 -10.16
C TRP A 81 10.35 8.86 -9.39
N ARG A 82 10.56 7.58 -9.10
CA ARG A 82 9.67 6.78 -8.24
C ARG A 82 9.62 7.33 -6.81
N PHE A 83 10.76 7.74 -6.25
CA PHE A 83 10.80 8.41 -4.96
C PHE A 83 10.01 9.74 -4.99
N LEU A 84 10.23 10.57 -6.02
CA LEU A 84 9.48 11.83 -6.17
C LEU A 84 7.98 11.60 -6.36
N GLN A 85 7.55 10.57 -7.10
CA GLN A 85 6.13 10.17 -7.16
C GLN A 85 5.57 9.90 -5.74
N GLY A 86 6.33 9.18 -4.92
CA GLY A 86 5.93 8.84 -3.56
C GLY A 86 5.72 10.05 -2.65
N LEU A 87 6.47 11.13 -2.84
CA LEU A 87 6.31 12.37 -2.06
C LEU A 87 4.92 12.99 -2.22
N SER A 88 4.30 12.87 -3.40
CA SER A 88 2.99 13.47 -3.69
C SER A 88 1.81 12.61 -3.23
N VAL A 89 1.97 11.30 -3.14
CA VAL A 89 0.85 10.36 -2.89
C VAL A 89 0.08 10.65 -1.60
N PRO A 90 0.72 10.88 -0.44
CA PRO A 90 -0.02 11.22 0.79
C PRO A 90 -0.77 12.54 0.67
N GLY A 91 -0.27 13.50 -0.14
CA GLY A 91 -0.97 14.75 -0.43
C GLY A 91 -2.30 14.55 -1.17
N ILE A 92 -2.44 13.43 -1.87
CA ILE A 92 -3.70 13.04 -2.51
C ILE A 92 -4.53 12.21 -1.53
N THR A 93 -3.96 11.15 -0.95
CA THR A 93 -4.71 10.14 -0.20
C THR A 93 -5.11 10.61 1.20
N VAL A 94 -4.15 11.09 1.99
CA VAL A 94 -4.39 11.54 3.37
C VAL A 94 -5.26 12.80 3.38
N VAL A 95 -4.97 13.73 2.47
CA VAL A 95 -5.73 15.00 2.38
C VAL A 95 -7.16 14.79 1.90
N THR A 96 -7.40 13.84 1.00
CA THR A 96 -8.78 13.50 0.56
C THR A 96 -9.59 12.90 1.73
N ILE A 97 -8.99 12.05 2.56
CA ILE A 97 -9.65 11.50 3.76
C ILE A 97 -10.03 12.64 4.73
N ALA A 98 -9.10 13.57 4.96
CA ALA A 98 -9.35 14.73 5.81
C ALA A 98 -10.48 15.62 5.24
N TYR A 99 -10.44 15.91 3.93
CA TYR A 99 -11.48 16.65 3.23
C TYR A 99 -12.87 16.02 3.40
N ILE A 100 -12.98 14.70 3.21
CA ILE A 100 -14.26 13.99 3.38
C ILE A 100 -14.75 14.12 4.82
N GLY A 101 -13.87 13.97 5.81
CA GLY A 101 -14.22 14.03 7.22
C GLY A 101 -14.61 15.43 7.70
N GLU A 102 -14.12 16.49 7.05
CA GLU A 102 -14.40 17.89 7.39
C GLU A 102 -15.65 18.43 6.70
N GLU A 103 -15.86 18.07 5.43
CA GLU A 103 -16.93 18.66 4.61
C GLU A 103 -18.26 17.91 4.67
N PHE A 104 -18.26 16.66 5.14
CA PHE A 104 -19.44 15.81 5.16
C PHE A 104 -19.71 15.25 6.54
N GLU A 105 -21.00 14.94 6.83
CA GLU A 105 -21.44 14.42 8.12
C GLU A 105 -22.29 13.14 7.97
N GLY A 106 -22.37 12.39 9.05
CA GLY A 106 -23.26 11.25 9.20
C GLY A 106 -23.05 10.15 8.14
N ARG A 107 -24.11 9.78 7.44
CA ARG A 107 -24.11 8.69 6.45
C ARG A 107 -23.23 8.99 5.22
N ALA A 108 -23.16 10.26 4.81
CA ALA A 108 -22.41 10.68 3.64
C ALA A 108 -20.91 10.40 3.81
N VAL A 109 -20.33 10.61 5.00
CA VAL A 109 -18.93 10.27 5.30
C VAL A 109 -18.68 8.77 5.06
N THR A 110 -19.56 7.92 5.56
CA THR A 110 -19.41 6.46 5.43
C THR A 110 -19.46 6.02 3.96
N GLU A 111 -20.37 6.58 3.18
CA GLU A 111 -20.53 6.29 1.76
C GLU A 111 -19.30 6.75 0.97
N LEU A 112 -18.84 7.99 1.17
CA LEU A 112 -17.68 8.56 0.49
C LEU A 112 -16.37 7.83 0.87
N MET A 113 -16.20 7.44 2.13
CA MET A 113 -15.05 6.62 2.55
C MET A 113 -15.07 5.24 1.89
N SER A 114 -16.25 4.65 1.71
CA SER A 114 -16.38 3.38 0.98
C SER A 114 -15.98 3.51 -0.49
N PHE A 115 -16.41 4.59 -1.16
CA PHE A 115 -15.97 4.90 -2.53
C PHE A 115 -14.47 5.17 -2.61
N TYR A 116 -13.90 5.89 -1.63
CA TYR A 116 -12.46 6.14 -1.55
C TYR A 116 -11.66 4.83 -1.46
N VAL A 117 -12.05 3.92 -0.55
CA VAL A 117 -11.37 2.62 -0.38
C VAL A 117 -11.49 1.77 -1.65
N SER A 118 -12.69 1.66 -2.21
CA SER A 118 -12.94 0.90 -3.45
C SER A 118 -12.13 1.48 -4.62
N GLY A 119 -12.12 2.81 -4.76
CA GLY A 119 -11.32 3.51 -5.77
C GLY A 119 -9.81 3.31 -5.58
N SER A 120 -9.34 3.22 -4.34
CA SER A 120 -7.93 2.94 -4.02
C SER A 120 -7.51 1.53 -4.45
N VAL A 121 -8.34 0.52 -4.16
CA VAL A 121 -8.09 -0.87 -4.55
C VAL A 121 -8.14 -1.02 -6.07
N LEU A 122 -9.20 -0.47 -6.69
CA LEU A 122 -9.36 -0.49 -8.14
C LEU A 122 -8.21 0.25 -8.83
N GLY A 123 -7.82 1.42 -8.34
CA GLY A 123 -6.69 2.18 -8.86
C GLY A 123 -5.36 1.43 -8.71
N GLY A 124 -5.18 0.68 -7.62
CA GLY A 124 -4.03 -0.18 -7.41
C GLY A 124 -3.93 -1.31 -8.45
N PHE A 125 -5.04 -1.95 -8.78
CA PHE A 125 -5.14 -2.94 -9.85
C PHE A 125 -4.95 -2.29 -11.23
N MET A 126 -5.74 -1.25 -11.54
CA MET A 126 -5.72 -0.60 -12.85
C MET A 126 -4.35 -0.03 -13.24
N GLY A 127 -3.56 0.44 -12.28
CA GLY A 127 -2.21 0.92 -12.57
C GLY A 127 -1.30 -0.16 -13.14
N ARG A 128 -1.35 -1.36 -12.57
CA ARG A 128 -0.59 -2.52 -13.05
C ARG A 128 -1.16 -3.07 -14.35
N PHE A 129 -2.48 -3.20 -14.41
CA PHE A 129 -3.20 -3.69 -15.56
C PHE A 129 -2.92 -2.84 -16.81
N LEU A 130 -3.11 -1.53 -16.70
CA LEU A 130 -2.89 -0.60 -17.82
C LEU A 130 -1.43 -0.61 -18.27
N LEU A 131 -0.48 -0.49 -17.35
CA LEU A 131 0.92 -0.40 -17.75
C LEU A 131 1.44 -1.71 -18.35
N GLY A 132 1.00 -2.87 -17.83
CA GLY A 132 1.38 -4.17 -18.39
C GLY A 132 0.87 -4.35 -19.82
N HIS A 133 -0.39 -4.03 -20.09
CA HIS A 133 -0.96 -4.12 -21.45
C HIS A 133 -0.45 -3.01 -22.40
N LEU A 134 -0.26 -1.78 -21.89
CA LEU A 134 0.34 -0.71 -22.69
C LEU A 134 1.76 -1.05 -23.11
N HIS A 135 2.53 -1.75 -22.25
CA HIS A 135 3.86 -2.20 -22.64
C HIS A 135 3.82 -3.13 -23.85
N GLU A 136 2.90 -4.10 -23.89
CA GLU A 136 2.76 -5.02 -25.01
C GLU A 136 2.36 -4.32 -26.33
N LEU A 137 1.57 -3.25 -26.23
CA LEU A 137 1.04 -2.53 -27.41
C LEU A 137 2.00 -1.47 -27.93
N ILE A 138 2.59 -0.67 -27.05
CA ILE A 138 3.32 0.56 -27.42
C ILE A 138 4.66 0.73 -26.68
N GLY A 139 5.05 -0.25 -25.86
CA GLY A 139 6.24 -0.19 -25.02
C GLY A 139 6.02 0.57 -23.70
N TRP A 140 6.85 0.30 -22.72
CA TRP A 140 6.68 0.85 -21.37
C TRP A 140 6.92 2.36 -21.28
N ARG A 141 7.82 2.92 -22.12
CA ARG A 141 8.07 4.36 -22.17
C ARG A 141 6.83 5.14 -22.62
N ALA A 142 6.23 4.72 -23.74
CA ALA A 142 4.97 5.30 -24.20
C ALA A 142 3.84 5.04 -23.20
N GLY A 143 3.80 3.88 -22.56
CA GLY A 143 2.88 3.57 -21.48
C GLY A 143 2.95 4.57 -20.32
N TYR A 144 4.14 4.99 -19.89
CA TYR A 144 4.31 6.00 -18.84
C TYR A 144 3.86 7.39 -19.30
N TYR A 145 4.03 7.77 -20.56
CA TYR A 145 3.45 9.03 -21.08
C TYR A 145 1.92 9.00 -21.06
N VAL A 146 1.30 7.87 -21.42
CA VAL A 146 -0.16 7.70 -21.28
C VAL A 146 -0.58 7.83 -19.81
N MET A 147 0.14 7.19 -18.89
CA MET A 147 -0.14 7.27 -17.47
C MET A 147 0.01 8.71 -16.92
N ALA A 148 1.01 9.46 -17.40
CA ALA A 148 1.20 10.88 -17.06
C ALA A 148 0.05 11.74 -17.62
N ALA A 149 -0.35 11.53 -18.86
CA ALA A 149 -1.49 12.21 -19.46
C ALA A 149 -2.79 11.94 -18.69
N MET A 150 -3.06 10.69 -18.31
CA MET A 150 -4.22 10.34 -17.47
C MET A 150 -4.17 11.03 -16.11
N THR A 151 -2.98 11.14 -15.49
CA THR A 151 -2.81 11.83 -14.20
C THR A 151 -3.08 13.33 -14.36
N LEU A 152 -2.59 13.95 -15.43
CA LEU A 152 -2.84 15.36 -15.74
C LEU A 152 -4.34 15.62 -16.00
N LEU A 153 -4.99 14.80 -16.81
CA LEU A 153 -6.44 14.90 -17.06
C LEU A 153 -7.23 14.75 -15.76
N GLY A 154 -6.83 13.81 -14.89
CA GLY A 154 -7.40 13.65 -13.57
C GLY A 154 -7.19 14.88 -12.69
N ALA A 155 -6.01 15.51 -12.71
CA ALA A 155 -5.73 16.75 -11.99
C ALA A 155 -6.62 17.91 -12.49
N LEU A 156 -6.76 18.06 -13.80
CA LEU A 156 -7.63 19.08 -14.42
C LEU A 156 -9.11 18.84 -14.06
N TRP A 157 -9.54 17.58 -14.07
CA TRP A 157 -10.90 17.23 -13.68
C TRP A 157 -11.17 17.52 -12.20
N VAL A 158 -10.27 17.11 -11.30
CA VAL A 158 -10.38 17.42 -9.86
C VAL A 158 -10.38 18.93 -9.62
N THR A 159 -9.57 19.69 -10.34
CA THR A 159 -9.56 21.17 -10.24
C THR A 159 -10.93 21.78 -10.51
N LYS A 160 -11.67 21.25 -11.50
CA LYS A 160 -13.01 21.75 -11.85
C LYS A 160 -14.11 21.21 -10.93
N MET A 161 -14.03 19.92 -10.56
CA MET A 161 -15.15 19.22 -9.93
C MET A 161 -15.08 19.22 -8.41
N LEU A 162 -13.88 19.26 -7.79
CA LEU A 162 -13.76 19.25 -6.34
C LEU A 162 -14.14 20.63 -5.79
N PRO A 163 -15.15 20.76 -4.90
CA PRO A 163 -15.48 22.03 -4.28
C PRO A 163 -14.34 22.53 -3.37
N VAL A 164 -14.30 23.85 -3.16
CA VAL A 164 -13.38 24.42 -2.17
C VAL A 164 -13.89 24.06 -0.78
N SER A 165 -12.97 23.69 0.13
CA SER A 165 -13.27 23.36 1.52
C SER A 165 -13.92 24.56 2.21
N ARG A 166 -15.13 24.37 2.75
CA ARG A 166 -15.91 25.44 3.43
C ARG A 166 -15.71 25.43 4.94
N GLN A 167 -15.41 24.26 5.50
CA GLN A 167 -15.23 24.06 6.95
C GLN A 167 -13.74 24.03 7.35
N PHE A 168 -12.86 24.34 6.40
CA PHE A 168 -11.42 24.38 6.65
C PHE A 168 -11.04 25.51 7.61
N VAL A 169 -10.43 25.16 8.75
CA VAL A 169 -9.83 26.08 9.71
C VAL A 169 -8.35 25.77 9.78
N ALA A 170 -7.52 26.73 9.36
CA ALA A 170 -6.08 26.59 9.42
C ALA A 170 -5.61 26.43 10.89
N ASN A 171 -5.00 25.31 11.22
CA ASN A 171 -4.45 25.07 12.56
C ASN A 171 -3.00 24.52 12.48
N PRO A 172 -2.00 25.40 12.36
CA PRO A 172 -0.59 25.00 12.19
C PRO A 172 0.10 24.62 13.51
N ASN A 173 -0.55 23.91 14.44
CA ASN A 173 0.03 23.61 15.74
C ASN A 173 0.96 22.38 15.70
N PHE A 174 2.10 22.54 15.02
CA PHE A 174 3.11 21.51 14.77
C PHE A 174 3.71 20.92 16.06
N ARG A 175 3.88 21.76 17.10
CA ARG A 175 4.51 21.35 18.36
C ARG A 175 3.65 20.37 19.16
N SER A 176 2.34 20.61 19.24
CA SER A 176 1.42 19.71 19.93
C SER A 176 1.26 18.37 19.20
N ALA A 177 1.31 18.39 17.87
CA ALA A 177 1.25 17.18 17.05
C ALA A 177 2.47 16.26 17.29
N ILE A 178 3.69 16.84 17.35
CA ILE A 178 4.92 16.08 17.62
C ILE A 178 4.90 15.50 19.05
N GLN A 179 4.45 16.23 20.05
CA GLN A 179 4.35 15.73 21.42
C GLN A 179 3.34 14.56 21.52
N THR A 180 2.20 14.69 20.88
CA THR A 180 1.18 13.63 20.83
C THR A 180 1.68 12.40 20.06
N LEU A 181 2.44 12.60 18.99
CA LEU A 181 3.08 11.52 18.24
C LEU A 181 4.07 10.75 19.13
N GLY A 182 4.89 11.46 19.92
CA GLY A 182 5.80 10.86 20.89
C GLY A 182 5.07 10.01 21.94
N SER A 183 3.94 10.49 22.46
CA SER A 183 3.13 9.73 23.42
C SER A 183 2.55 8.43 22.84
N HIS A 184 2.22 8.41 21.55
CA HIS A 184 1.73 7.21 20.87
C HIS A 184 2.81 6.15 20.66
N LEU A 185 4.09 6.51 20.57
CA LEU A 185 5.21 5.55 20.48
C LEU A 185 5.40 4.72 21.76
N VAL A 186 4.87 5.18 22.89
CA VAL A 186 4.88 4.45 24.17
C VAL A 186 3.54 3.72 24.42
N ASN A 187 2.52 4.02 23.61
CA ASN A 187 1.21 3.39 23.74
C ASN A 187 1.23 1.99 23.10
N ARG A 188 1.14 0.95 23.94
CA ARG A 188 1.20 -0.45 23.51
C ARG A 188 0.18 -0.81 22.42
N TYR A 189 -1.02 -0.20 22.44
CA TYR A 189 -2.05 -0.47 21.42
C TYR A 189 -1.63 0.05 20.06
N VAL A 190 -1.05 1.25 20.05
CA VAL A 190 -0.56 1.86 18.81
C VAL A 190 0.65 1.12 18.29
N VAL A 191 1.64 0.84 19.16
CA VAL A 191 2.86 0.10 18.78
C VAL A 191 2.52 -1.30 18.23
N THR A 192 1.64 -2.04 18.89
CA THR A 192 1.19 -3.36 18.39
C THR A 192 0.57 -3.25 17.02
N ALA A 193 -0.30 -2.26 16.80
CA ALA A 193 -0.92 -2.02 15.50
C ALA A 193 0.08 -1.60 14.43
N CYS A 194 1.06 -0.75 14.78
CA CYS A 194 2.13 -0.31 13.88
C CYS A 194 2.99 -1.48 13.40
N LEU A 195 3.40 -2.35 14.33
CA LEU A 195 4.19 -3.54 13.99
C LEU A 195 3.41 -4.53 13.12
N LEU A 196 2.12 -4.76 13.42
CA LEU A 196 1.25 -5.58 12.56
C LEU A 196 1.10 -4.96 11.17
N GLY A 197 0.88 -3.65 11.09
CA GLY A 197 0.80 -2.93 9.82
C GLY A 197 2.08 -3.07 9.00
N ALA A 198 3.24 -2.99 9.63
CA ALA A 198 4.53 -3.21 8.98
C ALA A 198 4.63 -4.63 8.38
N CYS A 199 4.26 -5.67 9.14
CA CYS A 199 4.26 -7.05 8.65
C CYS A 199 3.26 -7.25 7.48
N VAL A 200 2.12 -6.58 7.51
CA VAL A 200 1.08 -6.64 6.47
C VAL A 200 1.61 -6.13 5.14
N LEU A 201 2.15 -4.90 5.09
CA LEU A 201 2.62 -4.35 3.81
C LEU A 201 3.94 -4.97 3.38
N PHE A 202 4.81 -5.38 4.32
CA PHE A 202 5.98 -6.19 4.02
C PHE A 202 5.59 -7.42 3.18
N SER A 203 4.62 -8.19 3.68
CA SER A 203 4.17 -9.41 3.02
C SER A 203 3.52 -9.13 1.66
N LEU A 204 2.68 -8.09 1.58
CA LEU A 204 2.00 -7.74 0.34
C LEU A 204 2.97 -7.29 -0.74
N VAL A 205 3.85 -6.35 -0.42
CA VAL A 205 4.83 -5.80 -1.38
C VAL A 205 5.85 -6.85 -1.77
N GLY A 206 6.41 -7.57 -0.79
CA GLY A 206 7.39 -8.63 -1.06
C GLY A 206 6.81 -9.72 -1.95
N CYS A 207 5.64 -10.25 -1.62
CA CYS A 207 5.01 -11.30 -2.40
C CYS A 207 4.73 -10.84 -3.85
N PHE A 208 3.98 -9.75 -4.01
CA PHE A 208 3.54 -9.31 -5.35
C PHE A 208 4.63 -8.67 -6.22
N THR A 209 5.73 -8.26 -5.66
CA THR A 209 6.88 -7.80 -6.45
C THR A 209 7.64 -8.99 -7.03
N PHE A 210 7.97 -9.98 -6.20
CA PHE A 210 8.87 -11.06 -6.60
C PHE A 210 8.18 -12.25 -7.25
N ILE A 211 6.89 -12.47 -6.99
CA ILE A 211 6.10 -13.46 -7.76
C ILE A 211 6.06 -13.10 -9.25
N ASN A 212 6.06 -11.82 -9.61
CA ASN A 212 6.12 -11.39 -11.01
C ASN A 212 7.43 -11.81 -11.69
N LEU A 213 8.57 -11.67 -10.99
CA LEU A 213 9.86 -12.12 -11.51
C LEU A 213 9.84 -13.65 -11.69
N TYR A 214 9.34 -14.38 -10.70
CA TYR A 214 9.23 -15.83 -10.75
C TYR A 214 8.34 -16.31 -11.89
N LEU A 215 7.20 -15.67 -12.14
CA LEU A 215 6.28 -16.06 -13.20
C LEU A 215 6.70 -15.56 -14.59
N ALA A 216 7.62 -14.58 -14.66
CA ALA A 216 8.21 -14.16 -15.93
C ALA A 216 9.30 -15.10 -16.42
N ASP A 217 9.90 -15.88 -15.51
CA ASP A 217 11.00 -16.82 -15.80
C ASP A 217 10.48 -18.25 -16.02
N THR A 218 11.40 -19.18 -16.25
CA THR A 218 11.15 -20.62 -16.39
C THR A 218 10.44 -21.16 -15.15
N PRO A 219 9.41 -22.00 -15.25
CA PRO A 219 8.84 -22.61 -16.48
C PRO A 219 7.66 -21.82 -17.09
N TYR A 220 7.24 -20.68 -16.54
CA TYR A 220 5.98 -20.02 -16.88
C TYR A 220 6.09 -19.07 -18.07
N HIS A 221 7.19 -18.30 -18.18
CA HIS A 221 7.44 -17.33 -19.24
C HIS A 221 6.27 -16.38 -19.54
N LEU A 222 5.61 -15.87 -18.48
CA LEU A 222 4.44 -14.99 -18.65
C LEU A 222 4.87 -13.59 -19.14
N GLY A 223 4.21 -13.12 -20.19
CA GLY A 223 4.33 -11.73 -20.65
C GLY A 223 3.72 -10.72 -19.68
N THR A 224 4.00 -9.44 -19.89
CA THR A 224 3.58 -8.36 -18.98
C THR A 224 2.07 -8.21 -18.84
N GLY A 225 1.30 -8.45 -19.90
CA GLY A 225 -0.16 -8.44 -19.84
C GLY A 225 -0.71 -9.60 -18.98
N ALA A 226 -0.15 -10.81 -19.12
CA ALA A 226 -0.53 -11.95 -18.29
C ALA A 226 -0.18 -11.70 -16.80
N LEU A 227 1.03 -11.17 -16.53
CA LEU A 227 1.45 -10.76 -15.19
C LEU A 227 0.52 -9.68 -14.63
N ALA A 228 0.14 -8.69 -15.43
CA ALA A 228 -0.80 -7.64 -15.05
C ALA A 228 -2.19 -8.19 -14.70
N ASN A 229 -2.66 -9.22 -15.40
CA ASN A 229 -3.95 -9.89 -15.13
C ASN A 229 -3.95 -10.60 -13.78
N ILE A 230 -2.82 -11.17 -13.34
CA ILE A 230 -2.70 -11.83 -12.03
C ILE A 230 -3.04 -10.87 -10.89
N PHE A 231 -2.76 -9.59 -11.04
CA PHE A 231 -3.15 -8.60 -10.03
C PHE A 231 -4.66 -8.42 -9.86
N ALA A 232 -5.50 -9.01 -10.72
CA ALA A 232 -6.95 -9.05 -10.50
C ALA A 232 -7.32 -9.72 -9.16
N VAL A 233 -6.47 -10.58 -8.62
CA VAL A 233 -6.66 -11.16 -7.26
C VAL A 233 -6.75 -10.09 -6.17
N TYR A 234 -6.20 -8.87 -6.39
CA TYR A 234 -6.36 -7.75 -5.46
C TYR A 234 -7.81 -7.29 -5.33
N LEU A 235 -8.63 -7.48 -6.36
CA LEU A 235 -10.05 -7.09 -6.34
C LEU A 235 -10.84 -7.85 -5.27
N ILE A 236 -10.32 -8.99 -4.81
CA ILE A 236 -10.88 -9.71 -3.66
C ILE A 236 -10.93 -8.82 -2.40
N GLY A 237 -10.02 -7.86 -2.28
CA GLY A 237 -10.01 -6.88 -1.19
C GLY A 237 -11.27 -6.03 -1.12
N VAL A 238 -11.92 -5.75 -2.25
CA VAL A 238 -13.18 -4.99 -2.29
C VAL A 238 -14.31 -5.79 -1.61
N ILE A 239 -14.28 -7.11 -1.72
CA ILE A 239 -15.29 -8.01 -1.17
C ILE A 239 -14.95 -8.40 0.27
N ILE A 240 -13.70 -8.81 0.51
CA ILE A 240 -13.31 -9.41 1.79
C ILE A 240 -13.18 -8.36 2.91
N THR A 241 -12.84 -7.10 2.57
CA THR A 241 -12.69 -6.04 3.58
C THR A 241 -14.02 -5.71 4.29
N PRO A 242 -15.14 -5.48 3.60
CA PRO A 242 -16.43 -5.34 4.26
C PRO A 242 -16.85 -6.59 5.05
N LEU A 243 -16.62 -7.79 4.52
CA LEU A 243 -16.93 -9.05 5.20
C LEU A 243 -16.12 -9.24 6.48
N SER A 244 -14.92 -8.68 6.58
CA SER A 244 -14.11 -8.72 7.79
C SER A 244 -14.81 -8.10 9.00
N THR A 245 -15.74 -7.16 8.80
CA THR A 245 -16.50 -6.52 9.88
C THR A 245 -17.39 -7.52 10.63
N ILE A 246 -17.90 -8.54 9.94
CA ILE A 246 -18.70 -9.63 10.53
C ILE A 246 -17.83 -10.47 11.46
N LEU A 247 -16.62 -10.81 11.00
CA LEU A 247 -15.63 -11.55 11.81
C LEU A 247 -15.20 -10.75 13.04
N LEU A 248 -14.96 -9.44 12.85
CA LEU A 248 -14.57 -8.54 13.93
C LEU A 248 -15.64 -8.43 15.02
N ARG A 249 -16.91 -8.32 14.64
CA ARG A 249 -18.05 -8.27 15.59
C ARG A 249 -18.19 -9.58 16.34
N ARG A 250 -17.99 -10.73 15.69
CA ARG A 250 -18.19 -12.07 16.28
C ARG A 250 -17.02 -12.53 17.13
N PHE A 251 -15.78 -12.32 16.69
CA PHE A 251 -14.59 -12.91 17.30
C PHE A 251 -13.65 -11.89 17.93
N GLY A 252 -13.84 -10.59 17.67
CA GLY A 252 -12.95 -9.51 18.10
C GLY A 252 -11.66 -9.43 17.26
N SER A 253 -10.92 -8.30 17.40
CA SER A 253 -9.77 -8.00 16.53
C SER A 253 -8.64 -9.03 16.63
N ALA A 254 -8.28 -9.47 17.86
CA ALA A 254 -7.13 -10.38 18.05
C ALA A 254 -7.33 -11.73 17.35
N ARG A 255 -8.48 -12.39 17.58
CA ARG A 255 -8.76 -13.69 16.97
C ARG A 255 -8.91 -13.57 15.45
N THR A 256 -9.55 -12.51 14.98
CA THR A 256 -9.72 -12.25 13.53
C THR A 256 -8.36 -12.10 12.86
N ILE A 257 -7.42 -11.36 13.45
CA ILE A 257 -6.05 -11.19 12.92
C ILE A 257 -5.31 -12.52 12.90
N ILE A 258 -5.34 -13.29 13.99
CA ILE A 258 -4.64 -14.59 14.06
C ILE A 258 -5.12 -15.52 12.94
N VAL A 259 -6.44 -15.68 12.78
CA VAL A 259 -7.01 -16.52 11.72
C VAL A 259 -6.65 -15.98 10.32
N ALA A 260 -6.73 -14.67 10.12
CA ALA A 260 -6.43 -14.04 8.85
C ALA A 260 -4.95 -14.23 8.46
N VAL A 261 -4.01 -14.09 9.41
CA VAL A 261 -2.58 -14.32 9.16
C VAL A 261 -2.31 -15.79 8.84
N ILE A 262 -2.96 -16.75 9.53
CA ILE A 262 -2.84 -18.18 9.22
C ILE A 262 -3.35 -18.45 7.79
N ILE A 263 -4.49 -17.88 7.40
CA ILE A 263 -5.01 -17.99 6.02
C ILE A 263 -4.00 -17.41 5.03
N SER A 264 -3.40 -16.25 5.35
CA SER A 264 -2.37 -15.65 4.51
C SER A 264 -1.13 -16.55 4.36
N MET A 265 -0.67 -17.19 5.45
CA MET A 265 0.45 -18.13 5.43
C MET A 265 0.16 -19.33 4.52
N LEU A 266 -1.05 -19.90 4.61
CA LEU A 266 -1.48 -20.99 3.73
C LEU A 266 -1.50 -20.54 2.26
N GLY A 267 -1.94 -19.31 1.99
CA GLY A 267 -1.90 -18.72 0.65
C GLY A 267 -0.47 -18.60 0.12
N VAL A 268 0.47 -18.10 0.93
CA VAL A 268 1.89 -18.00 0.56
C VAL A 268 2.48 -19.37 0.29
N LEU A 269 2.21 -20.37 1.15
CA LEU A 269 2.69 -21.77 0.94
C LEU A 269 2.15 -22.35 -0.38
N LEU A 270 0.88 -22.07 -0.71
CA LEU A 270 0.27 -22.56 -1.94
C LEU A 270 0.95 -22.03 -3.20
N THR A 271 1.62 -20.87 -3.13
CA THR A 271 2.40 -20.33 -4.26
C THR A 271 3.67 -21.12 -4.57
N LEU A 272 4.08 -22.07 -3.75
CA LEU A 272 5.17 -23.01 -4.05
C LEU A 272 4.73 -24.16 -4.97
N ALA A 273 3.43 -24.30 -5.22
CA ALA A 273 2.91 -25.29 -6.15
C ALA A 273 3.32 -24.95 -7.60
N THR A 274 3.55 -25.95 -8.42
CA THR A 274 3.91 -25.77 -9.83
C THR A 274 2.75 -25.35 -10.74
N PRO A 275 1.49 -25.80 -10.55
CA PRO A 275 0.39 -25.38 -11.40
C PRO A 275 0.04 -23.89 -11.21
N LEU A 276 0.05 -23.11 -12.30
CA LEU A 276 -0.22 -21.67 -12.28
C LEU A 276 -1.54 -21.30 -11.56
N TRP A 277 -2.61 -22.09 -11.78
CA TRP A 277 -3.90 -21.85 -11.14
C TRP A 277 -3.84 -21.94 -9.60
N LEU A 278 -3.00 -22.85 -9.05
CA LEU A 278 -2.77 -22.94 -7.61
C LEU A 278 -2.03 -21.73 -7.08
N ILE A 279 -1.05 -21.22 -7.84
CA ILE A 279 -0.34 -19.98 -7.49
C ILE A 279 -1.33 -18.82 -7.42
N VAL A 280 -2.19 -18.67 -8.43
CA VAL A 280 -3.22 -17.60 -8.48
C VAL A 280 -4.20 -17.72 -7.31
N ILE A 281 -4.67 -18.91 -6.99
CA ILE A 281 -5.51 -19.16 -5.80
C ILE A 281 -4.73 -18.80 -4.53
N GLY A 282 -3.47 -19.21 -4.42
CA GLY A 282 -2.61 -18.90 -3.30
C GLY A 282 -2.47 -17.39 -3.07
N LEU A 283 -2.25 -16.62 -4.14
CA LEU A 283 -2.21 -15.16 -4.09
C LEU A 283 -3.55 -14.56 -3.64
N GLY A 284 -4.67 -15.10 -4.09
CA GLY A 284 -6.01 -14.67 -3.66
C GLY A 284 -6.26 -14.94 -2.17
N VAL A 285 -5.88 -16.14 -1.70
CA VAL A 285 -5.99 -16.53 -0.28
C VAL A 285 -5.08 -15.66 0.59
N MET A 286 -3.83 -15.48 0.18
CA MET A 286 -2.87 -14.60 0.86
C MET A 286 -3.40 -13.17 0.95
N SER A 287 -3.86 -12.60 -0.15
CA SER A 287 -4.42 -11.24 -0.20
C SER A 287 -5.62 -11.08 0.72
N SER A 288 -6.51 -12.08 0.77
CA SER A 288 -7.67 -12.09 1.66
C SER A 288 -7.25 -11.99 3.12
N GLY A 289 -6.27 -12.78 3.55
CA GLY A 289 -5.73 -12.73 4.90
C GLY A 289 -5.08 -11.37 5.22
N VAL A 290 -4.32 -10.82 4.29
CA VAL A 290 -3.67 -9.51 4.43
C VAL A 290 -4.71 -8.38 4.57
N PHE A 291 -5.73 -8.31 3.72
CA PHE A 291 -6.76 -7.27 3.78
C PHE A 291 -7.62 -7.36 5.04
N VAL A 292 -7.95 -8.57 5.49
CA VAL A 292 -8.65 -8.77 6.77
C VAL A 292 -7.78 -8.31 7.93
N THR A 293 -6.48 -8.67 7.94
CA THR A 293 -5.53 -8.25 8.99
C THR A 293 -5.41 -6.72 9.03
N GLN A 294 -5.29 -6.06 7.88
CA GLN A 294 -5.23 -4.60 7.78
C GLN A 294 -6.49 -3.94 8.36
N SER A 295 -7.67 -4.38 7.92
CA SER A 295 -8.95 -3.86 8.39
C SER A 295 -9.14 -4.06 9.89
N ALA A 296 -8.79 -5.25 10.40
CA ALA A 296 -8.87 -5.58 11.81
C ALA A 296 -7.91 -4.74 12.67
N THR A 297 -6.71 -4.45 12.17
CA THR A 297 -5.70 -3.65 12.86
C THR A 297 -6.12 -2.18 12.95
N ILE A 298 -6.67 -1.61 11.86
CA ILE A 298 -7.21 -0.24 11.87
C ILE A 298 -8.39 -0.15 12.85
N SER A 299 -9.29 -1.12 12.85
CA SER A 299 -10.40 -1.21 13.80
C SER A 299 -9.93 -1.31 15.24
N TYR A 300 -8.84 -2.04 15.49
CA TYR A 300 -8.23 -2.15 16.82
C TYR A 300 -7.73 -0.79 17.35
N ILE A 301 -7.10 0.04 16.50
CA ILE A 301 -6.72 1.41 16.87
C ILE A 301 -7.97 2.22 17.21
N ALA A 302 -8.98 2.20 16.35
CA ALA A 302 -10.21 2.99 16.53
C ALA A 302 -10.94 2.68 17.85
N VAL A 303 -10.90 1.43 18.32
CA VAL A 303 -11.54 1.00 19.57
C VAL A 303 -10.69 1.34 20.80
N ASN A 304 -9.37 1.18 20.74
CA ASN A 304 -8.49 1.24 21.92
C ASN A 304 -7.83 2.61 22.14
N VAL A 305 -7.80 3.48 21.12
CA VAL A 305 -7.22 4.82 21.21
C VAL A 305 -8.35 5.85 21.30
N LYS A 306 -8.47 6.52 22.46
CA LYS A 306 -9.54 7.51 22.70
C LYS A 306 -9.14 8.91 22.28
N GLN A 307 -7.88 9.30 22.50
CA GLN A 307 -7.34 10.62 22.18
C GLN A 307 -6.30 10.54 21.06
N GLY A 308 -6.25 11.55 20.19
CA GLY A 308 -5.27 11.64 19.11
C GLY A 308 -5.37 10.51 18.08
N ARG A 309 -6.57 9.99 17.80
CA ARG A 309 -6.80 8.88 16.83
C ARG A 309 -6.21 9.14 15.46
N SER A 310 -6.29 10.38 14.98
CA SER A 310 -5.74 10.77 13.67
C SER A 310 -4.22 10.57 13.63
N LEU A 311 -3.52 11.03 14.69
CA LEU A 311 -2.06 10.87 14.80
C LEU A 311 -1.65 9.41 15.01
N ALA A 312 -2.42 8.63 15.78
CA ALA A 312 -2.21 7.19 15.93
C ALA A 312 -2.36 6.45 14.59
N SER A 313 -3.35 6.82 13.78
CA SER A 313 -3.53 6.29 12.42
C SER A 313 -2.40 6.74 11.49
N GLY A 314 -1.95 7.98 11.59
CA GLY A 314 -0.79 8.49 10.85
C GLY A 314 0.48 7.70 11.16
N LEU A 315 0.73 7.42 12.45
CA LEU A 315 1.86 6.60 12.89
C LEU A 315 1.74 5.16 12.37
N TYR A 316 0.53 4.59 12.40
CA TYR A 316 0.26 3.28 11.80
C TYR A 316 0.63 3.25 10.31
N TYR A 317 0.21 4.24 9.52
CA TYR A 317 0.54 4.31 8.09
C TYR A 317 2.04 4.53 7.85
N LEU A 318 2.73 5.31 8.69
CA LEU A 318 4.19 5.43 8.63
C LEU A 318 4.86 4.04 8.74
N PHE A 319 4.52 3.28 9.77
CA PHE A 319 5.08 1.93 9.98
C PHE A 319 4.61 0.93 8.90
N TYR A 320 3.38 1.03 8.46
CA TYR A 320 2.82 0.23 7.37
C TYR A 320 3.65 0.39 6.10
N TYR A 321 3.89 1.63 5.65
CA TYR A 321 4.69 1.90 4.46
C TYR A 321 6.19 1.62 4.69
N ALA A 322 6.73 1.89 5.86
CA ALA A 322 8.10 1.50 6.21
C ALA A 322 8.29 -0.03 6.10
N GLY A 323 7.33 -0.80 6.60
CA GLY A 323 7.30 -2.26 6.44
C GLY A 323 7.30 -2.70 4.98
N GLY A 324 6.52 -2.03 4.12
CA GLY A 324 6.51 -2.29 2.68
C GLY A 324 7.85 -1.99 2.00
N THR A 325 8.53 -0.92 2.41
CA THR A 325 9.88 -0.59 1.92
C THR A 325 10.90 -1.66 2.31
N VAL A 326 10.90 -2.05 3.59
CA VAL A 326 11.76 -3.12 4.10
C VAL A 326 11.42 -4.44 3.40
N GLY A 327 10.13 -4.71 3.12
CA GLY A 327 9.67 -5.87 2.38
C GLY A 327 10.20 -5.91 0.95
N ALA A 328 10.15 -4.79 0.23
CA ALA A 328 10.73 -4.69 -1.11
C ALA A 328 12.24 -4.98 -1.10
N TRP A 329 12.96 -4.45 -0.11
CA TRP A 329 14.41 -4.62 0.01
C TRP A 329 14.80 -6.03 0.48
N LEU A 330 14.29 -6.52 1.60
CA LEU A 330 14.68 -7.84 2.13
C LEU A 330 14.22 -8.99 1.23
N CYS A 331 13.03 -8.89 0.61
CA CYS A 331 12.60 -9.89 -0.35
C CYS A 331 13.44 -9.87 -1.63
N SER A 332 14.03 -8.72 -2.04
CA SER A 332 14.96 -8.69 -3.16
C SER A 332 16.26 -9.47 -2.87
N LEU A 333 16.79 -9.32 -1.65
CA LEU A 333 17.96 -10.09 -1.21
C LEU A 333 17.63 -11.58 -1.11
N ALA A 334 16.46 -11.93 -0.57
CA ALA A 334 16.04 -13.33 -0.49
C ALA A 334 15.84 -13.94 -1.88
N TYR A 335 15.25 -13.19 -2.81
CA TYR A 335 15.05 -13.63 -4.18
C TYR A 335 16.39 -13.79 -4.93
N ALA A 336 17.30 -12.86 -4.81
CA ALA A 336 18.64 -12.94 -5.40
C ALA A 336 19.44 -14.14 -4.87
N TYR A 337 19.25 -14.52 -3.59
CA TYR A 337 19.96 -15.64 -2.97
C TYR A 337 19.39 -17.00 -3.34
N GLY A 338 18.07 -17.17 -3.37
CA GLY A 338 17.43 -18.48 -3.56
C GLY A 338 16.05 -18.41 -4.22
N GLN A 339 15.86 -17.43 -5.12
CA GLN A 339 14.68 -17.29 -5.96
C GLN A 339 13.37 -17.21 -5.13
N TRP A 340 12.25 -17.65 -5.71
CA TRP A 340 10.93 -17.58 -5.07
C TRP A 340 10.85 -18.36 -3.75
N GLN A 341 11.53 -19.49 -3.65
CA GLN A 341 11.46 -20.33 -2.45
C GLN A 341 12.00 -19.62 -1.20
N PHE A 342 13.13 -18.92 -1.30
CA PHE A 342 13.69 -18.16 -0.16
C PHE A 342 12.82 -16.94 0.17
N THR A 343 12.24 -16.31 -0.85
CA THR A 343 11.26 -15.23 -0.64
C THR A 343 10.06 -15.73 0.15
N VAL A 344 9.51 -16.90 -0.17
CA VAL A 344 8.40 -17.52 0.58
C VAL A 344 8.79 -17.78 2.04
N TRP A 345 9.98 -18.32 2.32
CA TRP A 345 10.42 -18.55 3.70
C TRP A 345 10.54 -17.26 4.49
N LEU A 346 11.05 -16.19 3.87
CA LEU A 346 11.12 -14.87 4.51
C LEU A 346 9.71 -14.30 4.78
N LEU A 347 8.79 -14.43 3.84
CA LEU A 347 7.40 -14.00 4.01
C LEU A 347 6.72 -14.75 5.16
N LEU A 348 6.90 -16.07 5.23
CA LEU A 348 6.37 -16.89 6.32
C LEU A 348 6.96 -16.50 7.67
N PHE A 349 8.26 -16.24 7.73
CA PHE A 349 8.92 -15.75 8.95
C PHE A 349 8.27 -14.45 9.46
N VAL A 350 8.06 -13.47 8.58
CA VAL A 350 7.41 -12.20 8.95
C VAL A 350 5.95 -12.41 9.37
N GLN A 351 5.23 -13.33 8.74
CA GLN A 351 3.86 -13.67 9.13
C GLN A 351 3.80 -14.39 10.48
N VAL A 352 4.79 -15.22 10.80
CA VAL A 352 4.95 -15.79 12.16
C VAL A 352 5.20 -14.68 13.18
N LEU A 353 6.05 -13.70 12.88
CA LEU A 353 6.21 -12.52 13.73
C LEU A 353 4.88 -11.78 13.92
N ALA A 354 4.09 -11.61 12.88
CA ALA A 354 2.75 -11.00 12.99
C ALA A 354 1.81 -11.81 13.90
N LEU A 355 1.83 -13.15 13.83
CA LEU A 355 1.09 -14.02 14.75
C LEU A 355 1.53 -13.82 16.20
N LEU A 356 2.83 -13.77 16.47
CA LEU A 356 3.37 -13.54 17.80
C LEU A 356 2.96 -12.15 18.32
N ILE A 357 3.08 -11.11 17.51
CA ILE A 357 2.67 -9.75 17.87
C ILE A 357 1.17 -9.71 18.20
N ALA A 358 0.32 -10.34 17.39
CA ALA A 358 -1.12 -10.40 17.64
C ALA A 358 -1.45 -11.17 18.92
N SER A 359 -0.82 -12.32 19.14
CA SER A 359 -1.06 -13.19 20.28
C SER A 359 -0.61 -12.54 21.60
N PHE A 360 0.59 -11.96 21.65
CA PHE A 360 1.11 -11.37 22.88
C PHE A 360 0.67 -9.92 23.08
N GLY A 361 0.53 -9.14 22.01
CA GLY A 361 0.18 -7.72 22.09
C GLY A 361 -1.31 -7.45 22.30
N MET A 362 -2.19 -8.30 21.75
CA MET A 362 -3.64 -8.06 21.77
C MET A 362 -4.40 -8.93 22.78
N ILE A 363 -3.97 -10.18 23.07
CA ILE A 363 -4.70 -11.09 23.96
C ILE A 363 -4.53 -10.73 25.43
N LYS A 364 -3.35 -10.30 25.88
CA LYS A 364 -3.08 -9.88 27.28
C LYS A 364 -3.93 -8.71 27.77
N THR A 365 -4.76 -8.12 26.93
CA THR A 365 -5.60 -6.95 27.25
C THR A 365 -6.88 -7.31 28.02
N LYS A 366 -7.31 -8.58 28.07
CA LYS A 366 -8.53 -8.98 28.79
C LYS A 366 -8.38 -9.14 30.31
N SER A 367 -7.15 -9.22 30.82
CA SER A 367 -6.89 -9.54 32.26
C SER A 367 -6.86 -8.32 33.18
N LYS A 368 -7.04 -7.07 32.70
CA LYS A 368 -7.01 -5.86 33.56
C LYS A 368 -8.30 -5.03 33.54
N ALA A 369 -9.38 -5.57 33.00
CA ALA A 369 -10.70 -4.91 32.97
C ALA A 369 -11.79 -5.80 33.62
N ALA A 370 -11.41 -6.58 34.65
CA ALA A 370 -12.33 -7.25 35.59
C ALA A 370 -12.11 -6.69 37.00
#